data_9802426c9d9826b342882d6ed2942cc6
#
_entry.id   9802426c9d9826b342882d6ed2942cc6
#
_cell.length_a   1.000
_cell.length_b   1.000
_cell.length_c   1.000
_cell.angle_alpha   90.00
_cell.angle_beta   90.00
_cell.angle_gamma   90.00
#
_symmetry.space_group_name_H-M   'P 1'
#
loop_
_entity.id
_entity.type
_entity.pdbx_description
1 polymer ?
#
loop_
_entity_poly.entity_id
_entity_poly.type
_entity_poly.pdbx_seq_one_letter_code
_entity_poly.pdbx_strand_id
1 'polypeptide(L)' 'MPTADDVKARIEAKIPGATADVQSPDNVHFSARVVADAFSGLSRIQQHRLVYAAFEGELGGEIHALQLKTETP' A
#
# COMPACT_ATOMS: atom_id res chain seq x y z
N MET A 1 5.30 -9.10 13.68
CA MET A 1 5.09 -7.69 13.40
C MET A 1 5.42 -7.40 11.94
N PRO A 2 4.56 -6.78 11.14
CA PRO A 2 4.90 -6.48 9.76
C PRO A 2 6.02 -5.43 9.68
N THR A 3 6.88 -5.60 8.69
CA THR A 3 7.94 -4.63 8.39
C THR A 3 7.56 -3.84 7.13
N ALA A 4 8.33 -2.80 6.83
CA ALA A 4 8.15 -2.06 5.59
C ALA A 4 8.27 -2.99 4.36
N ASP A 5 9.21 -3.95 4.41
CA ASP A 5 9.39 -4.92 3.33
C ASP A 5 8.17 -5.83 3.19
N ASP A 6 7.56 -6.25 4.30
CA ASP A 6 6.34 -7.06 4.26
C ASP A 6 5.19 -6.30 3.61
N VAL A 7 5.01 -5.04 3.98
CA VAL A 7 3.97 -4.18 3.40
C VAL A 7 4.20 -3.99 1.91
N LYS A 8 5.44 -3.70 1.51
CA LYS A 8 5.82 -3.56 0.09
C LYS A 8 5.49 -4.83 -0.69
N ALA A 9 5.89 -5.98 -0.19
CA ALA A 9 5.67 -7.25 -0.87
C ALA A 9 4.18 -7.55 -1.06
N ARG A 10 3.36 -7.24 -0.07
CA ARG A 10 1.92 -7.47 -0.14
C ARG A 10 1.25 -6.55 -1.17
N ILE A 11 1.65 -5.28 -1.21
CA ILE A 11 1.11 -4.35 -2.20
C ILE A 11 1.48 -4.81 -3.62
N GLU A 12 2.74 -5.15 -3.82
CA GLU A 12 3.22 -5.55 -5.15
C GLU A 12 2.61 -6.88 -5.60
N ALA A 13 2.33 -7.79 -4.67
CA ALA A 13 1.67 -9.05 -4.98
C ALA A 13 0.19 -8.86 -5.34
N LYS A 14 -0.49 -7.90 -4.69
CA LYS A 14 -1.91 -7.65 -4.93
C LYS A 14 -2.15 -6.89 -6.22
N ILE A 15 -1.26 -5.96 -6.56
CA ILE A 15 -1.42 -5.09 -7.73
C ILE A 15 -0.30 -5.41 -8.72
N PRO A 16 -0.57 -6.24 -9.74
CA PRO A 16 0.46 -6.62 -10.72
C PRO A 16 1.06 -5.39 -11.40
N GLY A 17 2.38 -5.37 -11.49
CA GLY A 17 3.11 -4.25 -12.10
C GLY A 17 3.31 -3.04 -11.21
N ALA A 18 2.78 -3.07 -9.99
CA ALA A 18 2.97 -1.97 -9.05
C ALA A 18 4.39 -1.93 -8.49
N THR A 19 4.87 -0.72 -8.26
CA THR A 19 6.10 -0.48 -7.51
C THR A 19 5.72 0.24 -6.24
N ALA A 20 6.06 -0.32 -5.10
CA ALA A 20 5.77 0.26 -3.80
C ALA A 20 7.07 0.66 -3.10
N ASP A 21 7.09 1.89 -2.60
CA ASP A 21 8.16 2.39 -1.75
C ASP A 21 7.56 2.60 -0.37
N VAL A 22 7.97 1.79 0.59
CA VAL A 22 7.38 1.76 1.92
C VAL A 22 8.45 2.05 2.97
N GLN A 23 8.11 2.93 3.89
CA GLN A 23 8.98 3.30 5.00
C GLN A 23 8.22 3.19 6.31
N SER A 24 8.93 2.78 7.36
CA SER A 24 8.38 2.75 8.70
C SER A 24 9.51 2.85 9.72
N PRO A 25 9.46 3.85 10.62
CA PRO A 25 10.48 3.99 11.67
C PRO A 25 10.29 3.00 12.83
N ASP A 26 9.07 2.47 13.01
CA ASP A 26 8.72 1.73 14.23
C ASP A 26 7.89 0.46 13.96
N ASN A 27 7.65 0.10 12.71
CA ASN A 27 6.82 -1.02 12.29
C ASN A 27 5.36 -0.93 12.79
N VAL A 28 4.91 0.27 13.10
CA VAL A 28 3.54 0.58 13.49
C VAL A 28 2.94 1.60 12.53
N HIS A 29 3.68 2.68 12.28
CA HIS A 29 3.30 3.73 11.35
C HIS A 29 4.02 3.50 10.03
N PHE A 30 3.26 3.43 8.94
CA PHE A 30 3.80 3.15 7.62
C PHE A 30 3.48 4.27 6.65
N SER A 31 4.44 4.58 5.78
CA SER A 31 4.26 5.49 4.67
C SER A 31 4.56 4.74 3.39
N ALA A 32 3.60 4.71 2.45
CA ALA A 32 3.74 4.00 1.20
C ALA A 32 3.46 4.93 0.02
N ARG A 33 4.34 4.87 -0.97
CA ARG A 33 4.11 5.47 -2.28
C ARG A 33 4.00 4.33 -3.28
N VAL A 34 2.87 4.23 -3.95
CA VAL A 34 2.59 3.13 -4.87
C VAL A 34 2.36 3.70 -6.27
N VAL A 35 3.11 3.19 -7.23
CA VAL A 35 3.01 3.57 -8.64
C VAL A 35 2.55 2.36 -9.42
N ALA A 36 1.46 2.48 -10.17
CA ALA A 36 0.93 1.36 -10.93
C ALA A 36 0.12 1.84 -12.14
N ASP A 37 0.28 1.13 -13.26
CA ASP A 37 -0.56 1.35 -14.45
C ASP A 37 -2.04 1.08 -14.12
N ALA A 38 -2.32 0.17 -13.22
CA ALA A 38 -3.68 -0.17 -12.81
C ALA A 38 -4.44 1.02 -12.23
N PHE A 39 -3.75 2.07 -11.81
CA PHE A 39 -4.37 3.28 -11.26
C PHE A 39 -4.90 4.23 -12.34
N SER A 40 -4.55 4.02 -13.61
CA SER A 40 -5.01 4.87 -14.70
C SER A 40 -6.53 4.89 -14.80
N GLY A 41 -7.11 6.08 -14.87
CA GLY A 41 -8.55 6.24 -14.96
C GLY A 41 -9.30 6.08 -13.64
N LEU A 42 -8.62 5.77 -12.55
CA LEU A 42 -9.24 5.62 -11.24
C LEU A 42 -9.12 6.92 -10.43
N SER A 43 -10.14 7.22 -9.64
CA SER A 43 -10.07 8.30 -8.66
C SER A 43 -9.08 7.93 -7.56
N ARG A 44 -8.65 8.93 -6.78
CA ARG A 44 -7.75 8.69 -5.65
C ARG A 44 -8.35 7.68 -4.67
N ILE A 45 -9.65 7.82 -4.38
CA ILE A 45 -10.34 6.89 -3.47
C ILE A 45 -10.29 5.46 -4.01
N GLN A 46 -10.54 5.29 -5.31
CA GLN A 46 -10.49 3.96 -5.93
C GLN A 46 -9.08 3.37 -5.91
N GLN A 47 -8.06 4.19 -6.16
CA GLN A 47 -6.67 3.77 -6.08
C GLN A 47 -6.30 3.30 -4.67
N HIS A 48 -6.71 4.07 -3.66
CA HIS A 48 -6.45 3.73 -2.26
C HIS A 48 -7.16 2.43 -1.87
N ARG A 49 -8.38 2.21 -2.36
CA ARG A 49 -9.10 0.96 -2.09
C ARG A 49 -8.40 -0.26 -2.65
N LEU A 50 -7.78 -0.13 -3.82
CA LEU A 50 -6.99 -1.22 -4.39
C LEU A 50 -5.83 -1.60 -3.48
N VAL A 51 -5.13 -0.60 -2.95
CA VAL A 51 -4.01 -0.84 -2.05
C VAL A 51 -4.50 -1.45 -0.74
N TYR A 52 -5.55 -0.89 -0.14
CA TYR A 52 -6.09 -1.41 1.11
C TYR A 52 -6.60 -2.83 0.99
N ALA A 53 -7.05 -3.26 -0.18
CA ALA A 53 -7.48 -4.63 -0.39
C ALA A 53 -6.35 -5.64 -0.15
N ALA A 54 -5.09 -5.23 -0.29
CA ALA A 54 -3.95 -6.07 0.02
C ALA A 54 -3.85 -6.40 1.52
N PHE A 55 -4.51 -5.61 2.35
CA PHE A 55 -4.46 -5.72 3.81
C PHE A 55 -5.84 -6.02 4.41
N GLU A 56 -6.73 -6.56 3.62
CA GLU A 56 -8.07 -6.88 4.08
C GLU A 56 -8.00 -7.79 5.30
N GLY A 57 -8.69 -7.39 6.35
CA GLY A 57 -8.67 -8.10 7.62
C GLY A 57 -7.50 -7.78 8.53
N GLU A 58 -6.51 -7.00 8.07
CA GLU A 58 -5.30 -6.68 8.86
C GLU A 58 -5.17 -5.22 9.24
N LEU A 59 -5.78 -4.30 8.48
CA LEU A 59 -5.80 -2.89 8.85
C LEU A 59 -6.61 -2.72 10.13
N GLY A 60 -6.04 -1.98 11.06
CA GLY A 60 -6.61 -1.83 12.40
C GLY A 60 -6.14 -2.90 13.37
N GLY A 61 -5.51 -3.98 12.87
CA GLY A 61 -4.84 -4.99 13.68
C GLY A 61 -3.35 -4.69 13.78
N GLU A 62 -2.54 -5.41 12.99
CA GLU A 62 -1.08 -5.25 13.01
C GLU A 62 -0.61 -3.97 12.32
N ILE A 63 -1.36 -3.48 11.32
CA ILE A 63 -1.04 -2.23 10.63
C ILE A 63 -2.06 -1.19 11.06
N HIS A 64 -1.66 -0.32 11.98
CA HIS A 64 -2.55 0.67 12.57
C HIS A 64 -2.66 1.96 11.78
N ALA A 65 -1.58 2.37 11.14
CA ALA A 65 -1.54 3.63 10.42
C ALA A 65 -0.75 3.48 9.14
N LEU A 66 -1.41 3.73 8.02
CA LEU A 66 -0.79 3.72 6.71
C LEU A 66 -1.09 5.02 5.99
N GLN A 67 -0.06 5.84 5.79
CA GLN A 67 -0.13 7.00 4.92
C GLN A 67 0.14 6.53 3.51
N LEU A 68 -0.76 6.86 2.61
CA LEU A 68 -0.73 6.29 1.26
C LEU A 68 -0.73 7.39 0.20
N LYS A 69 0.20 7.28 -0.72
CA LYS A 69 0.24 8.10 -1.92
C LYS A 69 0.22 7.17 -3.13
N THR A 70 -0.70 7.39 -4.04
CA THR A 70 -0.85 6.58 -5.24
C THR A 70 -0.64 7.43 -6.48
N GLU A 71 0.04 6.86 -7.48
CA GLU A 71 0.39 7.57 -8.71
C GLU A 71 0.35 6.61 -9.89
N THR A 72 0.14 7.17 -11.09
CA THR A 72 0.41 6.45 -12.34
C THR A 72 1.85 6.69 -12.75
N PRO A 73 2.44 5.75 -13.51
CA PRO A 73 3.79 5.93 -14.04
C PRO A 73 3.92 7.15 -14.95
#